data_124cd8a1e217138f78803302cc9fb156
#
_entry.id   124cd8a1e217138f78803302cc9fb156
#
_cell.length_a   1.000
_cell.length_b   1.000
_cell.length_c   1.000
_cell.angle_alpha   90.00
_cell.angle_beta   90.00
_cell.angle_gamma   90.00
#
_symmetry.space_group_name_H-M   'P 1'
#
loop_
_entity.id
_entity.type
_entity.pdbx_description
1 polymer ?
#
loop_
_entity_poly.entity_id
_entity_poly.type
_entity_poly.pdbx_seq_one_letter_code
_entity_poly.pdbx_strand_id
1 'polypeptide(L)'
;MDTSNLVLMRMPLGPLGTNCYVIGDKEQGEAFIIDPATTEVLDALKKHNLKPKAVLLTHGHGDHIGGVQGIVDAYDVPIYIHHNDVKYLSDPELNLSNYSNPTPITVKGRIIEVHEGDHITCGAIDLTVYETPGHTPGGVCYYMPGLVFVGDTLFNQSVGRTDFVEGDYDALINAIKTKLYTLPDNTMVYPGHGPETQIGYEKQYNRFS
;
A
#
# COMPACT_ATOMS: atom_id res chain seq x y z
N MET A 1 15.20 16.08 -6.85
CA MET A 1 14.09 16.60 -6.01
C MET A 1 14.67 16.96 -4.65
N ASP A 2 14.27 18.09 -4.09
CA ASP A 2 14.59 18.40 -2.69
C ASP A 2 13.63 17.59 -1.80
N THR A 3 14.14 16.59 -1.11
CA THR A 3 13.37 15.71 -0.22
C THR A 3 13.42 16.16 1.24
N SER A 4 14.00 17.32 1.52
CA SER A 4 14.18 17.82 2.89
C SER A 4 12.85 18.06 3.64
N ASN A 5 11.78 18.32 2.90
CA ASN A 5 10.44 18.54 3.44
C ASN A 5 9.57 17.27 3.48
N LEU A 6 10.07 16.13 2.98
CA LEU A 6 9.31 14.89 3.02
C LEU A 6 9.38 14.22 4.41
N VAL A 7 8.28 13.67 4.82
CA VAL A 7 8.14 12.79 5.99
C VAL A 7 7.76 11.41 5.48
N LEU A 8 8.52 10.42 5.89
CA LEU A 8 8.16 9.02 5.71
C LEU A 8 8.07 8.36 7.09
N MET A 9 6.92 7.79 7.40
CA MET A 9 6.70 7.03 8.63
C MET A 9 6.24 5.63 8.28
N ARG A 10 6.73 4.65 9.00
CA ARG A 10 6.27 3.27 8.98
C ARG A 10 5.72 2.90 10.34
N MET A 11 4.54 2.34 10.37
CA MET A 11 3.87 1.89 11.60
C MET A 11 3.29 0.50 11.38
N PRO A 12 3.85 -0.54 11.99
CA PRO A 12 3.19 -1.84 12.05
C PRO A 12 1.92 -1.73 12.90
N LEU A 13 0.75 -1.92 12.31
CA LEU A 13 -0.56 -1.74 12.92
C LEU A 13 -1.42 -3.00 12.81
N GLY A 14 -2.41 -3.09 13.70
CA GLY A 14 -3.35 -4.21 13.70
C GLY A 14 -2.74 -5.54 14.14
N PRO A 15 -3.57 -6.60 14.21
CA PRO A 15 -3.16 -7.90 14.75
C PRO A 15 -2.13 -8.64 13.90
N LEU A 16 -2.08 -8.37 12.61
CA LEU A 16 -1.11 -8.98 11.68
C LEU A 16 0.17 -8.14 11.51
N GLY A 17 0.26 -6.97 12.18
CA GLY A 17 1.42 -6.10 12.08
C GLY A 17 1.63 -5.52 10.70
N THR A 18 0.55 -5.23 9.98
CA THR A 18 0.57 -4.65 8.65
C THR A 18 1.25 -3.29 8.68
N ASN A 19 2.22 -3.09 7.83
CA ASN A 19 2.94 -1.82 7.72
C ASN A 19 2.06 -0.74 7.08
N CYS A 20 1.49 0.10 7.90
CA CYS A 20 0.90 1.35 7.45
C CYS A 20 2.01 2.37 7.19
N TYR A 21 1.98 3.02 6.04
CA TYR A 21 2.92 4.10 5.73
C TYR A 21 2.21 5.44 5.65
N VAL A 22 2.95 6.47 6.05
CA VAL A 22 2.58 7.87 5.80
C VAL A 22 3.71 8.50 5.01
N ILE A 23 3.39 9.03 3.85
CA ILE A 23 4.30 9.90 3.11
C ILE A 23 3.68 11.29 3.03
N GLY A 24 4.36 12.27 3.61
CA GLY A 24 3.84 13.63 3.77
C GLY A 24 4.81 14.69 3.29
N ASP A 25 4.24 15.83 2.90
CA ASP A 25 4.95 17.06 2.59
C ASP A 25 4.68 18.06 3.71
N LYS A 26 5.73 18.41 4.46
CA LYS A 26 5.65 19.36 5.57
C LYS A 26 5.28 20.78 5.13
N GLU A 27 5.67 21.18 3.93
CA GLU A 27 5.38 22.50 3.41
C GLU A 27 3.89 22.65 3.09
N GLN A 28 3.29 21.59 2.53
CA GLN A 28 1.85 21.55 2.26
C GLN A 28 1.03 21.21 3.54
N GLY A 29 1.66 20.58 4.53
CA GLY A 29 0.96 20.07 5.71
C GLY A 29 -0.01 18.92 5.40
N GLU A 30 0.19 18.21 4.28
CA GLU A 30 -0.65 17.12 3.79
C GLU A 30 0.15 15.84 3.61
N ALA A 31 -0.54 14.69 3.69
CA ALA A 31 0.07 13.37 3.54
C ALA A 31 -0.87 12.35 2.90
N PHE A 32 -0.29 11.40 2.20
CA PHE A 32 -0.95 10.14 1.87
C PHE A 32 -0.78 9.12 3.00
N ILE A 33 -1.83 8.36 3.26
CA ILE A 33 -1.81 7.21 4.15
C ILE A 33 -1.91 5.97 3.25
N ILE A 34 -0.96 5.05 3.40
CA ILE A 34 -0.91 3.82 2.62
C ILE A 34 -1.21 2.65 3.55
N ASP A 35 -2.19 1.83 3.19
CA ASP A 35 -2.63 0.60 3.88
C ASP A 35 -2.87 0.79 5.39
N PRO A 36 -3.82 1.64 5.81
CA PRO A 36 -4.11 1.87 7.21
C PRO A 36 -4.86 0.69 7.84
N ALA A 37 -4.14 -0.22 8.46
CA ALA A 37 -4.72 -1.36 9.18
C ALA A 37 -5.64 -0.93 10.34
N THR A 38 -5.34 0.22 10.97
CA THR A 38 -6.13 0.82 12.05
C THR A 38 -6.13 2.35 11.95
N THR A 39 -6.97 3.01 12.77
CA THR A 39 -7.03 4.48 12.83
C THR A 39 -5.92 5.12 13.66
N GLU A 40 -5.04 4.36 14.31
CA GLU A 40 -3.92 4.86 15.12
C GLU A 40 -2.95 5.75 14.32
N VAL A 41 -2.90 5.57 13.01
CA VAL A 41 -2.14 6.44 12.09
C VAL A 41 -2.52 7.92 12.22
N LEU A 42 -3.77 8.23 12.60
CA LEU A 42 -4.24 9.61 12.77
C LEU A 42 -3.52 10.35 13.89
N ASP A 43 -3.10 9.65 14.95
CA ASP A 43 -2.33 10.26 16.03
C ASP A 43 -0.91 10.62 15.59
N ALA A 44 -0.31 9.80 14.74
CA ALA A 44 0.98 10.12 14.13
C ALA A 44 0.87 11.35 13.21
N LEU A 45 -0.18 11.46 12.38
CA LEU A 45 -0.42 12.64 11.55
C LEU A 45 -0.55 13.91 12.40
N LYS A 46 -1.35 13.88 13.46
CA LYS A 46 -1.51 15.03 14.39
C LYS A 46 -0.18 15.46 14.99
N LYS A 47 0.63 14.50 15.46
CA LYS A 47 1.95 14.76 16.05
C LYS A 47 2.91 15.46 15.08
N HIS A 48 2.78 15.20 13.79
CA HIS A 48 3.61 15.80 12.74
C HIS A 48 2.97 17.01 12.04
N ASN A 49 1.79 17.47 12.52
CA ASN A 49 1.02 18.55 11.91
C ASN A 49 0.66 18.30 10.45
N LEU A 50 0.37 17.04 10.11
CA LEU A 50 -0.05 16.63 8.79
C LEU A 50 -1.55 16.34 8.76
N LYS A 51 -2.21 16.63 7.64
CA LYS A 51 -3.59 16.23 7.36
C LYS A 51 -3.60 15.16 6.29
N PRO A 52 -4.48 14.15 6.40
CA PRO A 52 -4.60 13.18 5.33
C PRO A 52 -5.16 13.87 4.07
N LYS A 53 -4.52 13.62 2.94
CA LYS A 53 -4.95 14.05 1.59
C LYS A 53 -5.80 12.97 0.93
N ALA A 54 -5.38 11.72 1.10
CA ALA A 54 -6.03 10.53 0.58
C ALA A 54 -5.54 9.29 1.34
N VAL A 55 -6.33 8.22 1.24
CA VAL A 55 -5.89 6.85 1.53
C VAL A 55 -5.52 6.18 0.21
N LEU A 56 -4.35 5.55 0.15
CA LEU A 56 -3.89 4.76 -0.98
C LEU A 56 -3.84 3.29 -0.55
N LEU A 57 -4.51 2.42 -1.26
CA LEU A 57 -4.53 0.99 -0.98
C LEU A 57 -3.69 0.26 -2.01
N THR A 58 -2.74 -0.55 -1.54
CA THR A 58 -1.97 -1.42 -2.43
C THR A 58 -2.84 -2.58 -2.91
N HIS A 59 -3.77 -3.04 -2.09
CA HIS A 59 -4.78 -4.06 -2.39
C HIS A 59 -5.91 -4.05 -1.35
N GLY A 60 -6.91 -4.90 -1.52
CA GLY A 60 -8.15 -4.83 -0.76
C GLY A 60 -8.27 -5.76 0.45
N HIS A 61 -7.22 -6.43 0.95
CA HIS A 61 -7.34 -7.32 2.11
C HIS A 61 -7.63 -6.58 3.42
N GLY A 62 -8.35 -7.25 4.31
CA GLY A 62 -8.93 -6.68 5.53
C GLY A 62 -7.91 -6.04 6.47
N ASP A 63 -6.73 -6.60 6.57
CA ASP A 63 -5.65 -6.08 7.41
C ASP A 63 -4.97 -4.83 6.83
N HIS A 64 -5.16 -4.52 5.54
CA HIS A 64 -4.73 -3.27 4.90
C HIS A 64 -5.81 -2.18 4.93
N ILE A 65 -7.08 -2.56 5.08
CA ILE A 65 -8.20 -1.61 4.98
C ILE A 65 -8.91 -1.32 6.31
N GLY A 66 -8.49 -1.93 7.41
CA GLY A 66 -9.21 -1.89 8.69
C GLY A 66 -9.42 -0.49 9.28
N GLY A 67 -8.51 0.43 9.04
CA GLY A 67 -8.61 1.83 9.48
C GLY A 67 -9.30 2.78 8.50
N VAL A 68 -9.54 2.34 7.26
CA VAL A 68 -9.98 3.23 6.17
C VAL A 68 -11.28 3.93 6.50
N GLN A 69 -12.32 3.18 6.95
CA GLN A 69 -13.63 3.79 7.23
C GLN A 69 -13.54 4.89 8.28
N GLY A 70 -12.79 4.65 9.37
CA GLY A 70 -12.63 5.66 10.42
C GLY A 70 -11.85 6.90 9.95
N ILE A 71 -10.94 6.76 9.01
CA ILE A 71 -10.22 7.88 8.40
C ILE A 71 -11.15 8.69 7.50
N VAL A 72 -11.92 8.01 6.65
CA VAL A 72 -12.90 8.65 5.75
C VAL A 72 -13.97 9.39 6.54
N ASP A 73 -14.52 8.77 7.58
CA ASP A 73 -15.53 9.40 8.45
C ASP A 73 -15.02 10.67 9.16
N ALA A 74 -13.71 10.68 9.49
CA ALA A 74 -13.11 11.81 10.19
C ALA A 74 -12.67 12.97 9.26
N TYR A 75 -12.31 12.68 8.00
CA TYR A 75 -11.63 13.66 7.13
C TYR A 75 -12.23 13.80 5.73
N ASP A 76 -13.22 12.98 5.34
CA ASP A 76 -13.85 12.97 4.00
C ASP A 76 -12.84 12.92 2.85
N VAL A 77 -11.81 12.09 2.99
CA VAL A 77 -10.74 11.93 1.98
C VAL A 77 -11.08 10.83 0.97
N PRO A 78 -10.58 10.91 -0.27
CA PRO A 78 -10.74 9.85 -1.26
C PRO A 78 -9.90 8.62 -0.91
N ILE A 79 -10.36 7.47 -1.42
CA ILE A 79 -9.71 6.17 -1.36
C ILE A 79 -9.26 5.82 -2.77
N TYR A 80 -7.95 5.65 -2.96
CA TYR A 80 -7.38 5.15 -4.21
C TYR A 80 -7.16 3.65 -4.11
N ILE A 81 -7.68 2.90 -5.05
CA ILE A 81 -7.56 1.44 -5.15
C ILE A 81 -7.69 1.02 -6.61
N HIS A 82 -7.02 -0.06 -6.99
CA HIS A 82 -7.16 -0.60 -8.34
C HIS A 82 -8.59 -1.15 -8.59
N HIS A 83 -9.11 -0.96 -9.80
CA HIS A 83 -10.50 -1.30 -10.14
C HIS A 83 -10.87 -2.77 -9.85
N ASN A 84 -9.92 -3.71 -10.02
CA ASN A 84 -10.16 -5.14 -9.74
C ASN A 84 -10.37 -5.43 -8.25
N ASP A 85 -9.85 -4.58 -7.35
CA ASP A 85 -9.95 -4.76 -5.90
C ASP A 85 -11.05 -3.89 -5.26
N VAL A 86 -11.78 -3.07 -6.02
CA VAL A 86 -12.90 -2.28 -5.47
C VAL A 86 -13.93 -3.17 -4.77
N LYS A 87 -14.22 -4.34 -5.32
CA LYS A 87 -15.16 -5.31 -4.74
C LYS A 87 -14.75 -5.80 -3.35
N TYR A 88 -13.44 -5.87 -3.04
CA TYR A 88 -12.93 -6.26 -1.72
C TYR A 88 -13.36 -5.30 -0.61
N LEU A 89 -13.58 -4.03 -0.92
CA LEU A 89 -14.02 -3.02 0.05
C LEU A 89 -15.41 -3.32 0.62
N SER A 90 -16.23 -4.08 -0.07
CA SER A 90 -17.60 -4.39 0.34
C SER A 90 -17.86 -5.87 0.62
N ASP A 91 -16.90 -6.75 0.35
CA ASP A 91 -17.03 -8.19 0.50
C ASP A 91 -16.04 -8.76 1.54
N PRO A 92 -16.50 -9.02 2.78
CA PRO A 92 -15.66 -9.57 3.85
C PRO A 92 -15.11 -10.98 3.59
N GLU A 93 -15.68 -11.75 2.67
CA GLU A 93 -15.13 -13.04 2.25
C GLU A 93 -13.91 -12.83 1.36
N LEU A 94 -14.01 -11.94 0.37
CA LEU A 94 -12.89 -11.61 -0.52
C LEU A 94 -11.77 -10.91 0.22
N ASN A 95 -12.10 -9.93 1.09
CA ASN A 95 -11.07 -9.22 1.85
C ASN A 95 -10.55 -9.99 3.07
N LEU A 96 -11.04 -11.21 3.30
CA LEU A 96 -10.64 -12.13 4.36
C LEU A 96 -10.91 -11.64 5.79
N SER A 97 -11.61 -10.52 5.99
CA SER A 97 -11.89 -10.00 7.33
C SER A 97 -12.86 -10.86 8.12
N ASN A 98 -13.69 -11.68 7.47
CA ASN A 98 -14.53 -12.68 8.15
C ASN A 98 -13.71 -13.70 8.94
N TYR A 99 -12.44 -13.92 8.56
CA TYR A 99 -11.57 -14.92 9.19
C TYR A 99 -10.54 -14.30 10.13
N SER A 100 -10.17 -13.04 9.89
CA SER A 100 -9.05 -12.38 10.58
C SER A 100 -9.48 -11.34 11.61
N ASN A 101 -10.75 -10.90 11.60
CA ASN A 101 -11.24 -9.85 12.49
C ASN A 101 -12.48 -10.29 13.28
N PRO A 102 -12.66 -9.79 14.53
CA PRO A 102 -13.87 -10.03 15.31
C PRO A 102 -15.15 -9.50 14.66
N THR A 103 -15.03 -8.47 13.83
CA THR A 103 -16.11 -7.88 13.06
C THR A 103 -15.68 -7.76 11.61
N PRO A 104 -16.51 -8.23 10.66
CA PRO A 104 -16.24 -8.08 9.24
C PRO A 104 -16.03 -6.62 8.83
N ILE A 105 -15.06 -6.36 7.96
CA ILE A 105 -14.72 -5.03 7.50
C ILE A 105 -15.41 -4.74 6.18
N THR A 106 -16.09 -3.61 6.12
CA THR A 106 -16.58 -3.02 4.87
C THR A 106 -16.22 -1.53 4.86
N VAL A 107 -15.91 -1.01 3.68
CA VAL A 107 -15.48 0.37 3.48
C VAL A 107 -16.39 1.05 2.47
N LYS A 108 -16.84 2.26 2.82
CA LYS A 108 -17.64 3.14 1.94
C LYS A 108 -16.98 4.51 1.90
N GLY A 109 -17.00 5.13 0.72
CA GLY A 109 -16.42 6.46 0.56
C GLY A 109 -16.31 6.84 -0.91
N ARG A 110 -15.59 7.93 -1.16
CA ARG A 110 -15.25 8.37 -2.51
C ARG A 110 -14.08 7.54 -3.03
N ILE A 111 -14.39 6.55 -3.87
CA ILE A 111 -13.41 5.66 -4.48
C ILE A 111 -12.88 6.32 -5.77
N ILE A 112 -11.57 6.31 -5.94
CA ILE A 112 -10.87 6.67 -7.17
C ILE A 112 -10.11 5.44 -7.63
N GLU A 113 -10.51 4.90 -8.76
CA GLU A 113 -9.86 3.76 -9.38
C GLU A 113 -8.52 4.18 -9.95
N VAL A 114 -7.47 3.34 -9.73
CA VAL A 114 -6.14 3.57 -10.27
C VAL A 114 -5.77 2.49 -11.28
N HIS A 115 -4.89 2.89 -12.21
CA HIS A 115 -4.41 2.06 -13.30
C HIS A 115 -2.90 2.23 -13.49
N GLU A 116 -2.31 1.34 -14.29
CA GLU A 116 -0.90 1.41 -14.66
C GLU A 116 -0.49 2.78 -15.18
N GLY A 117 0.55 3.35 -14.58
CA GLY A 117 1.13 4.61 -15.00
C GLY A 117 0.40 5.86 -14.50
N ASP A 118 -0.68 5.73 -13.72
CA ASP A 118 -1.31 6.87 -13.07
C ASP A 118 -0.36 7.57 -12.10
N HIS A 119 -0.52 8.89 -11.99
CA HIS A 119 0.24 9.73 -11.06
C HIS A 119 -0.67 10.27 -9.96
N ILE A 120 -0.25 10.10 -8.71
CA ILE A 120 -0.97 10.61 -7.53
C ILE A 120 -0.06 11.61 -6.82
N THR A 121 -0.47 12.88 -6.78
CA THR A 121 0.41 13.98 -6.36
C THR A 121 -0.07 14.68 -5.10
N CYS A 122 0.90 15.10 -4.25
CA CYS A 122 0.67 15.94 -3.08
C CYS A 122 1.95 16.72 -2.78
N GLY A 123 1.95 18.04 -3.07
CA GLY A 123 3.15 18.86 -2.95
C GLY A 123 4.31 18.31 -3.80
N ALA A 124 5.44 18.01 -3.16
CA ALA A 124 6.61 17.43 -3.82
C ALA A 124 6.51 15.91 -4.02
N ILE A 125 5.45 15.26 -3.52
CA ILE A 125 5.23 13.84 -3.68
C ILE A 125 4.53 13.59 -5.02
N ASP A 126 5.11 12.72 -5.85
CA ASP A 126 4.54 12.22 -7.09
C ASP A 126 4.73 10.69 -7.14
N LEU A 127 3.66 9.97 -6.88
CA LEU A 127 3.64 8.51 -6.85
C LEU A 127 3.09 7.98 -8.17
N THR A 128 3.89 7.17 -8.86
CA THR A 128 3.46 6.44 -10.05
C THR A 128 2.90 5.08 -9.64
N VAL A 129 1.75 4.71 -10.19
CA VAL A 129 1.11 3.41 -9.96
C VAL A 129 1.72 2.36 -10.89
N TYR A 130 2.13 1.22 -10.32
CA TYR A 130 2.51 0.02 -11.05
C TYR A 130 1.54 -1.11 -10.69
N GLU A 131 0.83 -1.64 -11.67
CA GLU A 131 -0.01 -2.82 -11.46
C GLU A 131 0.85 -4.06 -11.23
N THR A 132 0.66 -4.70 -10.09
CA THR A 132 1.39 -5.91 -9.69
C THR A 132 0.42 -6.99 -9.23
N PRO A 133 -0.44 -7.48 -10.17
CA PRO A 133 -1.42 -8.51 -9.83
C PRO A 133 -0.75 -9.81 -9.42
N GLY A 134 -1.48 -10.61 -8.64
CA GLY A 134 -1.09 -11.96 -8.26
C GLY A 134 -1.36 -12.32 -6.80
N HIS A 135 -1.06 -11.43 -5.84
CA HIS A 135 -1.54 -11.58 -4.46
C HIS A 135 -3.06 -11.32 -4.41
N THR A 136 -3.49 -10.25 -5.06
CA THR A 136 -4.86 -10.00 -5.48
C THR A 136 -4.88 -9.62 -6.96
N PRO A 137 -6.03 -9.66 -7.65
CA PRO A 137 -6.13 -9.22 -9.05
C PRO A 137 -5.85 -7.73 -9.25
N GLY A 138 -6.08 -6.91 -8.21
CA GLY A 138 -5.89 -5.46 -8.21
C GLY A 138 -4.68 -5.00 -7.39
N GLY A 139 -3.72 -5.89 -7.12
CA GLY A 139 -2.49 -5.49 -6.44
C GLY A 139 -1.73 -4.41 -7.20
N VAL A 140 -1.34 -3.33 -6.50
CA VAL A 140 -0.53 -2.23 -7.06
C VAL A 140 0.62 -1.87 -6.15
N CYS A 141 1.66 -1.29 -6.76
CA CYS A 141 2.76 -0.63 -6.06
C CYS A 141 2.73 0.87 -6.34
N TYR A 142 3.13 1.68 -5.36
CA TYR A 142 3.28 3.13 -5.50
C TYR A 142 4.75 3.49 -5.49
N TYR A 143 5.25 3.94 -6.63
CA TYR A 143 6.67 4.23 -6.85
C TYR A 143 6.93 5.74 -6.93
N MET A 144 8.02 6.18 -6.33
CA MET A 144 8.70 7.44 -6.66
C MET A 144 10.22 7.22 -6.66
N PRO A 145 11.01 8.09 -7.33
CA PRO A 145 12.45 7.91 -7.39
C PRO A 145 13.08 7.66 -6.01
N GLY A 146 13.70 6.49 -5.85
CA GLY A 146 14.38 6.05 -4.64
C GLY A 146 13.56 5.17 -3.70
N LEU A 147 12.24 5.06 -3.85
CA LEU A 147 11.41 4.21 -3.00
C LEU A 147 10.18 3.66 -3.72
N VAL A 148 9.68 2.51 -3.25
CA VAL A 148 8.42 1.90 -3.71
C VAL A 148 7.69 1.24 -2.55
N PHE A 149 6.41 1.53 -2.39
CA PHE A 149 5.48 0.82 -1.51
C PHE A 149 4.87 -0.32 -2.29
N VAL A 150 5.06 -1.54 -1.84
CA VAL A 150 4.75 -2.74 -2.65
C VAL A 150 3.60 -3.58 -2.09
N GLY A 151 3.04 -3.20 -0.94
CA GLY A 151 2.04 -4.04 -0.27
C GLY A 151 2.53 -5.47 -0.13
N ASP A 152 1.68 -6.42 -0.51
CA ASP A 152 1.98 -7.85 -0.43
C ASP A 152 2.47 -8.45 -1.75
N THR A 153 3.21 -7.66 -2.53
CA THR A 153 3.85 -8.13 -3.76
C THR A 153 5.24 -8.74 -3.48
N LEU A 154 6.15 -7.97 -2.87
CA LEU A 154 7.54 -8.35 -2.63
C LEU A 154 7.92 -8.10 -1.18
N PHE A 155 8.46 -9.10 -0.49
CA PHE A 155 8.96 -9.02 0.87
C PHE A 155 10.47 -9.24 0.94
N ASN A 156 11.06 -8.95 2.09
CA ASN A 156 12.47 -9.28 2.32
C ASN A 156 12.69 -10.80 2.20
N GLN A 157 13.36 -11.23 1.13
CA GLN A 157 13.63 -12.62 0.75
C GLN A 157 12.37 -13.50 0.62
N SER A 158 11.21 -12.91 0.31
CA SER A 158 9.95 -13.61 0.12
C SER A 158 9.03 -12.85 -0.84
N VAL A 159 7.88 -13.41 -1.13
CA VAL A 159 6.81 -12.80 -1.94
C VAL A 159 5.47 -13.00 -1.26
N GLY A 160 4.47 -12.25 -1.67
CA GLY A 160 3.10 -12.40 -1.18
C GLY A 160 2.53 -13.78 -1.46
N ARG A 161 1.61 -14.22 -0.62
CA ARG A 161 0.87 -15.47 -0.83
C ARG A 161 -0.08 -15.32 -2.03
N THR A 162 -0.28 -16.43 -2.72
CA THR A 162 -1.16 -16.50 -3.90
C THR A 162 -2.13 -17.69 -3.83
N ASP A 163 -2.23 -18.32 -2.66
CA ASP A 163 -3.12 -19.45 -2.38
C ASP A 163 -4.51 -19.02 -1.85
N PHE A 164 -4.82 -17.74 -1.97
CA PHE A 164 -6.15 -17.20 -1.72
C PHE A 164 -7.03 -17.26 -2.97
N VAL A 165 -8.34 -17.02 -2.78
CA VAL A 165 -9.27 -16.85 -3.89
C VAL A 165 -8.77 -15.71 -4.80
N GLU A 166 -8.71 -15.97 -6.10
CA GLU A 166 -8.21 -15.05 -7.13
C GLU A 166 -6.68 -14.77 -7.07
N GLY A 167 -5.91 -15.49 -6.23
CA GLY A 167 -4.45 -15.42 -6.25
C GLY A 167 -3.84 -16.13 -7.47
N ASP A 168 -2.74 -15.58 -8.01
CA ASP A 168 -2.01 -16.10 -9.18
C ASP A 168 -0.51 -15.93 -8.98
N TYR A 169 0.18 -17.05 -8.74
CA TYR A 169 1.63 -17.03 -8.50
C TYR A 169 2.43 -16.59 -9.73
N ASP A 170 2.05 -17.07 -10.91
CA ASP A 170 2.79 -16.75 -12.14
C ASP A 170 2.63 -15.27 -12.50
N ALA A 171 1.43 -14.70 -12.30
CA ALA A 171 1.19 -13.27 -12.46
C ALA A 171 2.03 -12.45 -11.47
N LEU A 172 2.09 -12.84 -10.19
CA LEU A 172 2.88 -12.16 -9.17
C LEU A 172 4.36 -12.13 -9.52
N ILE A 173 4.93 -13.30 -9.85
CA ILE A 173 6.36 -13.41 -10.20
C ILE A 173 6.68 -12.64 -11.50
N ASN A 174 5.78 -12.70 -12.48
CA ASN A 174 5.94 -11.91 -13.71
C ASN A 174 5.94 -10.41 -13.41
N ALA A 175 5.02 -9.91 -12.57
CA ALA A 175 4.95 -8.51 -12.18
C ALA A 175 6.23 -8.05 -11.44
N ILE A 176 6.73 -8.86 -10.50
CA ILE A 176 8.00 -8.58 -9.81
C ILE A 176 9.14 -8.44 -10.82
N LYS A 177 9.31 -9.41 -11.73
CA LYS A 177 10.42 -9.42 -12.70
C LYS A 177 10.34 -8.31 -13.74
N THR A 178 9.14 -8.03 -14.25
CA THR A 178 8.96 -7.11 -15.37
C THR A 178 8.76 -5.66 -14.94
N LYS A 179 8.39 -5.41 -13.68
CA LYS A 179 8.15 -4.07 -13.16
C LYS A 179 9.10 -3.70 -12.02
N LEU A 180 9.10 -4.43 -10.92
CA LEU A 180 9.90 -4.06 -9.75
C LEU A 180 11.40 -4.23 -10.01
N TYR A 181 11.81 -5.33 -10.63
CA TYR A 181 13.22 -5.59 -10.94
C TYR A 181 13.79 -4.73 -12.09
N THR A 182 12.96 -3.93 -12.75
CA THR A 182 13.44 -2.90 -13.70
C THR A 182 13.84 -1.59 -13.00
N LEU A 183 13.41 -1.41 -11.74
CA LEU A 183 13.78 -0.24 -10.95
C LEU A 183 15.28 -0.24 -10.61
N PRO A 184 15.87 0.93 -10.31
CA PRO A 184 17.25 1.04 -9.86
C PRO A 184 17.53 0.17 -8.62
N ASP A 185 18.69 -0.49 -8.57
CA ASP A 185 19.02 -1.43 -7.50
C ASP A 185 19.01 -0.82 -6.09
N ASN A 186 19.27 0.47 -5.97
CA ASN A 186 19.22 1.23 -4.71
C ASN A 186 17.81 1.70 -4.31
N THR A 187 16.78 1.34 -5.05
CA THR A 187 15.38 1.66 -4.68
C THR A 187 15.01 0.90 -3.41
N MET A 188 14.58 1.65 -2.39
CA MET A 188 14.06 1.08 -1.15
C MET A 188 12.67 0.49 -1.37
N VAL A 189 12.46 -0.72 -0.86
CA VAL A 189 11.20 -1.46 -0.94
C VAL A 189 10.53 -1.44 0.42
N TYR A 190 9.31 -0.93 0.47
CA TYR A 190 8.47 -0.82 1.65
C TYR A 190 7.29 -1.80 1.55
N PRO A 191 7.41 -3.00 2.15
CA PRO A 191 6.41 -4.06 2.03
C PRO A 191 5.25 -3.90 3.00
N GLY A 192 4.12 -4.58 2.71
CA GLY A 192 2.96 -4.66 3.61
C GLY A 192 3.28 -5.37 4.93
N HIS A 193 4.21 -6.31 4.93
CA HIS A 193 4.64 -7.01 6.14
C HIS A 193 6.16 -7.15 6.24
N GLY A 194 6.65 -7.23 7.49
CA GLY A 194 8.07 -7.45 7.77
C GLY A 194 8.95 -6.22 7.52
N PRO A 195 10.28 -6.40 7.43
CA PRO A 195 11.22 -5.31 7.27
C PRO A 195 11.29 -4.80 5.83
N GLU A 196 11.74 -3.55 5.67
CA GLU A 196 12.15 -2.99 4.38
C GLU A 196 13.31 -3.77 3.76
N THR A 197 13.45 -3.64 2.44
CA THR A 197 14.53 -4.21 1.65
C THR A 197 14.92 -3.28 0.50
N GLN A 198 15.72 -3.76 -0.45
CA GLN A 198 16.13 -3.03 -1.65
C GLN A 198 15.97 -3.89 -2.90
N ILE A 199 15.66 -3.28 -4.01
CA ILE A 199 15.48 -3.96 -5.29
C ILE A 199 16.72 -4.80 -5.65
N GLY A 200 17.93 -4.23 -5.55
CA GLY A 200 19.16 -4.96 -5.85
C GLY A 200 19.43 -6.15 -4.94
N TYR A 201 19.05 -6.03 -3.66
CA TYR A 201 19.14 -7.14 -2.72
C TYR A 201 18.20 -8.28 -3.09
N GLU A 202 16.93 -7.96 -3.40
CA GLU A 202 15.94 -8.99 -3.76
C GLU A 202 16.26 -9.66 -5.10
N LYS A 203 16.73 -8.92 -6.11
CA LYS A 203 17.24 -9.52 -7.36
C LYS A 203 18.29 -10.59 -7.13
N GLN A 204 19.12 -10.42 -6.12
CA GLN A 204 20.26 -11.32 -5.86
C GLN A 204 19.90 -12.48 -4.92
N TYR A 205 19.06 -12.24 -3.93
CA TYR A 205 18.88 -13.17 -2.81
C TYR A 205 17.47 -13.72 -2.64
N ASN A 206 16.47 -13.15 -3.30
CA ASN A 206 15.11 -13.67 -3.23
C ASN A 206 15.00 -14.98 -4.03
N ARG A 207 14.59 -16.05 -3.35
CA ARG A 207 14.54 -17.40 -3.95
C ARG A 207 13.21 -17.69 -4.64
N PHE A 208 12.24 -16.82 -4.49
CA PHE A 208 10.87 -16.99 -5.01
C PHE A 208 10.65 -16.25 -6.32
N SER A 209 11.51 -15.27 -6.63
CA SER A 209 11.32 -14.40 -7.80
C SER A 209 12.56 -14.26 -8.68
#